data_efc79722dbd696ae20c44ec4f64d9d35
#
_entry.id   efc79722dbd696ae20c44ec4f64d9d35
#
_cell.length_a   1.000
_cell.length_b   1.000
_cell.length_c   1.000
_cell.angle_alpha   90.00
_cell.angle_beta   90.00
_cell.angle_gamma   90.00
#
_symmetry.space_group_name_H-M   'P 1'
#
loop_
_entity.id
_entity.type
_entity.pdbx_description
1 polymer ?
#
loop_
_entity_poly.entity_id
_entity_poly.type
_entity_poly.pdbx_seq_one_letter_code
_entity_poly.pdbx_strand_id
1 'polypeptide(L)'
;KEHHAKIRGFNIGKELLEEAEAAGVTVHLNSVVMGLYGNKEILVNSNGETAHYKGDAIIVAAGAMENMIPFDGWTLPGVMGAGAAQTLMNLHGVQPGQRVLMVGSGNVGLVVGYQLMQAGVKLEAIIDAAPRVGGYGVHAAKVARMGVPFYLSHTVVKAEGTDHVTGAVI
;
A
#
# COMPACT_ATOMS: atom_id res chain seq x y z
N LYS A 1 -11.00 12.45 14.33
CA LYS A 1 -11.00 13.78 14.96
C LYS A 1 -11.25 14.82 13.85
N GLU A 2 -12.16 15.77 14.05
CA GLU A 2 -12.57 16.78 13.05
C GLU A 2 -11.42 17.68 12.58
N HIS A 3 -10.42 17.89 13.41
CA HIS A 3 -9.29 18.77 13.15
C HIS A 3 -8.25 18.21 12.18
N HIS A 4 -8.33 16.96 11.80
CA HIS A 4 -7.43 16.37 10.80
C HIS A 4 -7.96 16.44 9.36
N ALA A 5 -9.14 17.03 9.14
CA ALA A 5 -9.67 17.23 7.81
C ALA A 5 -8.76 18.14 6.97
N LYS A 6 -8.39 17.69 5.77
CA LYS A 6 -7.52 18.41 4.81
C LYS A 6 -6.03 18.54 5.22
N ILE A 7 -5.59 17.90 6.30
CA ILE A 7 -4.18 17.85 6.69
C ILE A 7 -3.51 16.67 5.97
N ARG A 8 -2.30 16.85 5.47
CA ARG A 8 -1.52 15.76 4.86
C ARG A 8 -1.14 14.73 5.92
N GLY A 9 -1.19 13.43 5.58
CA GLY A 9 -0.94 12.34 6.51
C GLY A 9 0.42 12.44 7.24
N PHE A 10 1.49 12.88 6.57
CA PHE A 10 2.79 13.03 7.21
C PHE A 10 2.83 14.14 8.30
N ASN A 11 2.02 15.19 8.14
CA ASN A 11 1.89 16.23 9.17
C ASN A 11 1.15 15.69 10.40
N ILE A 12 0.13 14.83 10.17
CA ILE A 12 -0.56 14.14 11.27
C ILE A 12 0.41 13.20 12.00
N GLY A 13 1.26 12.48 11.26
CA GLY A 13 2.29 11.62 11.84
C GLY A 13 3.29 12.38 12.70
N LYS A 14 3.70 13.57 12.26
CA LYS A 14 4.60 14.45 13.03
C LYS A 14 3.94 14.94 14.33
N GLU A 15 2.69 15.42 14.23
CA GLU A 15 1.91 15.87 15.41
C GLU A 15 1.75 14.74 16.45
N LEU A 16 1.41 13.52 15.98
CA LEU A 16 1.27 12.36 16.86
C LEU A 16 2.60 11.92 17.49
N LEU A 17 3.70 12.05 16.77
CA LEU A 17 5.04 11.77 17.30
C LEU A 17 5.41 12.78 18.41
N GLU A 18 5.20 14.07 18.18
CA GLU A 18 5.42 15.13 19.17
C GLU A 18 4.54 14.92 20.42
N GLU A 19 3.27 14.54 20.26
CA GLU A 19 2.37 14.18 21.37
C GLU A 19 2.88 12.96 22.16
N ALA A 20 3.39 11.93 21.48
CA ALA A 20 3.92 10.73 22.12
C ALA A 20 5.19 11.05 22.94
N GLU A 21 6.12 11.81 22.37
CA GLU A 21 7.34 12.26 23.07
C GLU A 21 7.02 13.12 24.27
N ALA A 22 6.06 14.05 24.13
CA ALA A 22 5.60 14.89 25.26
C ALA A 22 4.92 14.06 26.37
N ALA A 23 4.33 12.91 26.03
CA ALA A 23 3.78 11.97 26.99
C ALA A 23 4.85 11.04 27.63
N GLY A 24 6.13 11.23 27.33
CA GLY A 24 7.24 10.45 27.87
C GLY A 24 7.49 9.10 27.18
N VAL A 25 6.96 8.92 25.97
CA VAL A 25 7.22 7.72 25.17
C VAL A 25 8.63 7.81 24.58
N THR A 26 9.43 6.77 24.77
CA THR A 26 10.73 6.65 24.10
C THR A 26 10.54 6.16 22.68
N VAL A 27 11.00 6.94 21.70
CA VAL A 27 10.92 6.61 20.27
C VAL A 27 12.28 6.21 19.73
N HIS A 28 12.39 5.03 19.16
CA HIS A 28 13.60 4.55 18.51
C HIS A 28 13.41 4.59 16.99
N LEU A 29 13.95 5.63 16.34
CA LEU A 29 13.98 5.74 14.88
C LEU A 29 15.09 4.87 14.28
N ASN A 30 15.00 4.58 12.98
CA ASN A 30 15.95 3.71 12.26
C ASN A 30 16.20 2.37 12.95
N SER A 31 15.15 1.83 13.57
CA SER A 31 15.20 0.62 14.38
C SER A 31 14.24 -0.42 13.82
N VAL A 32 14.74 -1.63 13.60
CA VAL A 32 13.97 -2.73 13.04
C VAL A 32 13.84 -3.85 14.06
N VAL A 33 12.62 -4.30 14.32
CA VAL A 33 12.37 -5.48 15.14
C VAL A 33 12.69 -6.71 14.31
N MET A 34 13.74 -7.43 14.70
CA MET A 34 14.25 -8.62 14.02
C MET A 34 13.63 -9.91 14.54
N GLY A 35 13.12 -9.90 15.77
CA GLY A 35 12.52 -11.07 16.40
C GLY A 35 11.52 -10.71 17.47
N LEU A 36 10.50 -11.56 17.61
CA LEU A 36 9.49 -11.50 18.66
C LEU A 36 9.46 -12.87 19.37
N TYR A 37 9.64 -12.87 20.66
CA TYR A 37 9.76 -14.08 21.47
C TYR A 37 8.58 -14.25 22.44
N GLY A 38 8.30 -15.49 22.80
CA GLY A 38 7.12 -15.85 23.60
C GLY A 38 7.07 -15.29 25.03
N ASN A 39 8.21 -14.82 25.55
CA ASN A 39 8.32 -14.22 26.88
C ASN A 39 8.17 -12.67 26.86
N LYS A 40 7.55 -12.13 25.81
CA LYS A 40 7.35 -10.68 25.56
C LYS A 40 8.68 -9.93 25.41
N GLU A 41 9.64 -10.56 24.79
CA GLU A 41 10.92 -9.96 24.39
C GLU A 41 10.95 -9.74 22.89
N ILE A 42 11.59 -8.64 22.49
CA ILE A 42 11.90 -8.34 21.10
C ILE A 42 13.39 -8.12 20.92
N LEU A 43 13.91 -8.56 19.80
CA LEU A 43 15.25 -8.22 19.34
C LEU A 43 15.15 -7.07 18.34
N VAL A 44 15.86 -6.00 18.60
CA VAL A 44 15.86 -4.79 17.76
C VAL A 44 17.26 -4.55 17.22
N ASN A 45 17.35 -4.25 15.95
CA ASN A 45 18.57 -3.72 15.34
C ASN A 45 18.41 -2.21 15.10
N SER A 46 19.33 -1.43 15.64
CA SER A 46 19.41 0.02 15.45
C SER A 46 20.80 0.36 14.94
N ASN A 47 20.90 0.83 13.68
CA ASN A 47 22.17 1.24 13.08
C ASN A 47 23.30 0.18 13.13
N GLY A 48 22.94 -1.10 13.05
CA GLY A 48 23.87 -2.21 13.09
C GLY A 48 24.14 -2.78 14.51
N GLU A 49 23.66 -2.13 15.55
CA GLU A 49 23.72 -2.64 16.91
C GLU A 49 22.41 -3.34 17.28
N THR A 50 22.51 -4.45 18.02
CA THR A 50 21.35 -5.22 18.46
C THR A 50 21.12 -5.07 19.97
N ALA A 51 19.87 -4.94 20.35
CA ALA A 51 19.44 -4.88 21.75
C ALA A 51 18.18 -5.72 21.97
N HIS A 52 18.05 -6.27 23.17
CA HIS A 52 16.85 -6.93 23.63
C HIS A 52 16.00 -5.97 24.46
N TYR A 53 14.72 -5.94 24.19
CA TYR A 53 13.74 -5.21 25.00
C TYR A 53 12.70 -6.20 25.51
N LYS A 54 12.27 -6.01 26.74
CA LYS A 54 11.22 -6.79 27.38
C LYS A 54 10.15 -5.83 27.90
N GLY A 55 8.89 -6.19 27.67
CA GLY A 55 7.74 -5.41 28.10
C GLY A 55 6.68 -6.26 28.80
N ASP A 56 5.78 -5.61 29.50
CA ASP A 56 4.60 -6.27 30.07
C ASP A 56 3.56 -6.60 29.01
N ALA A 57 3.56 -5.82 27.91
CA ALA A 57 2.73 -6.06 26.74
C ALA A 57 3.47 -5.59 25.47
N ILE A 58 3.15 -6.20 24.34
CA ILE A 58 3.66 -5.79 23.01
C ILE A 58 2.47 -5.51 22.12
N ILE A 59 2.48 -4.33 21.49
CA ILE A 59 1.50 -3.96 20.47
C ILE A 59 2.21 -3.95 19.12
N VAL A 60 1.74 -4.75 18.18
CA VAL A 60 2.27 -4.80 16.82
C VAL A 60 1.42 -3.87 15.94
N ALA A 61 2.03 -2.79 15.47
CA ALA A 61 1.41 -1.78 14.62
C ALA A 61 2.25 -1.54 13.35
N ALA A 62 2.82 -2.60 12.80
CA ALA A 62 3.78 -2.56 11.68
C ALA A 62 3.17 -2.29 10.29
N GLY A 63 1.88 -1.98 10.22
CA GLY A 63 1.17 -1.76 8.97
C GLY A 63 0.82 -3.06 8.26
N ALA A 64 0.77 -3.02 6.94
CA ALA A 64 0.40 -4.15 6.10
C ALA A 64 1.36 -4.29 4.91
N MET A 65 1.56 -5.51 4.49
CA MET A 65 2.29 -5.87 3.28
C MET A 65 1.31 -6.52 2.30
N GLU A 66 1.51 -6.32 1.02
CA GLU A 66 0.65 -6.90 -0.01
C GLU A 66 0.93 -8.39 -0.18
N ASN A 67 -0.13 -9.17 -0.32
CA ASN A 67 -0.05 -10.53 -0.81
C ASN A 67 -0.07 -10.50 -2.34
N MET A 68 1.09 -10.71 -2.95
CA MET A 68 1.18 -10.81 -4.41
C MET A 68 0.50 -12.08 -4.89
N ILE A 69 -0.34 -11.94 -5.90
CA ILE A 69 -0.98 -13.08 -6.57
C ILE A 69 -0.02 -13.57 -7.66
N PRO A 70 0.48 -14.82 -7.59
CA PRO A 70 1.31 -15.37 -8.65
C PRO A 70 0.44 -15.69 -9.89
N PHE A 71 0.87 -15.21 -11.04
CA PHE A 71 0.30 -15.49 -12.35
C PHE A 71 1.40 -15.50 -13.41
N ASP A 72 1.15 -16.01 -14.57
CA ASP A 72 2.16 -16.07 -15.63
C ASP A 72 2.64 -14.65 -16.01
N GLY A 73 3.96 -14.43 -16.01
CA GLY A 73 4.56 -13.12 -16.29
C GLY A 73 4.52 -12.11 -15.14
N TRP A 74 4.13 -12.50 -13.92
CA TRP A 74 4.05 -11.57 -12.77
C TRP A 74 5.37 -10.94 -12.35
N THR A 75 6.51 -11.47 -12.82
CA THR A 75 7.86 -10.92 -12.59
C THR A 75 8.31 -9.93 -13.66
N LEU A 76 7.52 -9.67 -14.70
CA LEU A 76 7.86 -8.69 -15.72
C LEU A 76 7.99 -7.28 -15.10
N PRO A 77 9.01 -6.51 -15.50
CA PRO A 77 9.10 -5.10 -15.15
C PRO A 77 7.80 -4.36 -15.49
N GLY A 78 7.28 -3.60 -14.53
CA GLY A 78 5.98 -2.93 -14.62
C GLY A 78 4.83 -3.67 -13.94
N VAL A 79 5.01 -4.94 -13.57
CA VAL A 79 4.12 -5.63 -12.64
C VAL A 79 4.59 -5.36 -11.22
N MET A 80 3.73 -4.76 -10.40
CA MET A 80 4.09 -4.36 -9.04
C MET A 80 2.87 -4.30 -8.14
N GLY A 81 3.08 -4.36 -6.84
CA GLY A 81 2.03 -4.15 -5.87
C GLY A 81 1.51 -2.70 -5.87
N ALA A 82 0.25 -2.51 -5.50
CA ALA A 82 -0.37 -1.18 -5.41
C ALA A 82 0.35 -0.28 -4.39
N GLY A 83 0.82 -0.83 -3.27
CA GLY A 83 1.61 -0.11 -2.28
C GLY A 83 2.97 0.33 -2.81
N ALA A 84 3.63 -0.48 -3.64
CA ALA A 84 4.87 -0.10 -4.32
C ALA A 84 4.63 1.08 -5.27
N ALA A 85 3.57 1.02 -6.08
CA ALA A 85 3.17 2.12 -6.97
C ALA A 85 2.85 3.40 -6.17
N GLN A 86 2.16 3.28 -5.05
CA GLN A 86 1.86 4.38 -4.14
C GLN A 86 3.14 5.01 -3.55
N THR A 87 4.09 4.18 -3.13
CA THR A 87 5.39 4.63 -2.60
C THR A 87 6.18 5.39 -3.66
N LEU A 88 6.27 4.87 -4.88
CA LEU A 88 6.91 5.57 -5.99
C LEU A 88 6.32 6.97 -6.21
N MET A 89 5.00 7.10 -6.23
CA MET A 89 4.34 8.38 -6.44
C MET A 89 4.49 9.32 -5.24
N ASN A 90 4.18 8.85 -4.04
CA ASN A 90 4.01 9.73 -2.88
C ASN A 90 5.32 10.11 -2.20
N LEU A 91 6.32 9.21 -2.18
CA LEU A 91 7.62 9.46 -1.54
C LEU A 91 8.70 9.87 -2.55
N HIS A 92 8.67 9.32 -3.75
CA HIS A 92 9.75 9.51 -4.71
C HIS A 92 9.35 10.42 -5.89
N GLY A 93 8.08 10.80 -6.03
CA GLY A 93 7.61 11.62 -7.14
C GLY A 93 7.76 10.94 -8.51
N VAL A 94 7.82 9.61 -8.52
CA VAL A 94 8.00 8.78 -9.73
C VAL A 94 6.65 8.27 -10.20
N GLN A 95 6.33 8.51 -11.45
CA GLN A 95 5.16 7.94 -12.11
C GLN A 95 5.43 6.47 -12.47
N PRO A 96 4.68 5.49 -11.92
CA PRO A 96 4.99 4.07 -12.08
C PRO A 96 4.68 3.51 -13.47
N GLY A 97 4.05 4.28 -14.33
CA GLY A 97 3.70 3.90 -15.70
C GLY A 97 2.75 4.91 -16.33
N GLN A 98 2.39 4.71 -17.59
CA GLN A 98 1.44 5.57 -18.30
C GLN A 98 0.01 5.00 -18.30
N ARG A 99 -0.10 3.67 -18.35
CA ARG A 99 -1.35 2.91 -18.40
C ARG A 99 -1.29 1.78 -17.38
N VAL A 100 -2.34 1.61 -16.59
CA VAL A 100 -2.38 0.62 -15.51
C VAL A 100 -3.68 -0.17 -15.53
N LEU A 101 -3.58 -1.48 -15.38
CA LEU A 101 -4.67 -2.36 -14.97
C LEU A 101 -4.53 -2.60 -13.46
N MET A 102 -5.56 -2.28 -12.70
CA MET A 102 -5.59 -2.53 -11.25
C MET A 102 -6.24 -3.88 -10.97
N VAL A 103 -5.53 -4.75 -10.26
CA VAL A 103 -6.04 -6.05 -9.79
C VAL A 103 -6.45 -5.92 -8.32
N GLY A 104 -7.73 -6.08 -8.05
CA GLY A 104 -8.34 -5.93 -6.74
C GLY A 104 -9.11 -4.61 -6.58
N SER A 105 -10.38 -4.73 -6.19
CA SER A 105 -11.31 -3.62 -5.94
C SER A 105 -11.52 -3.34 -4.44
N GLY A 106 -10.61 -3.78 -3.60
CA GLY A 106 -10.55 -3.42 -2.18
C GLY A 106 -10.21 -1.94 -1.99
N ASN A 107 -10.24 -1.46 -0.74
CA ASN A 107 -9.94 -0.05 -0.45
C ASN A 107 -8.58 0.40 -1.00
N VAL A 108 -7.54 -0.43 -0.89
CA VAL A 108 -6.21 -0.09 -1.40
C VAL A 108 -6.24 0.08 -2.91
N GLY A 109 -6.78 -0.87 -3.66
CA GLY A 109 -6.89 -0.79 -5.12
C GLY A 109 -7.67 0.45 -5.60
N LEU A 110 -8.80 0.75 -4.94
CA LEU A 110 -9.62 1.92 -5.27
C LEU A 110 -8.90 3.25 -4.96
N VAL A 111 -8.25 3.34 -3.79
CA VAL A 111 -7.54 4.57 -3.37
C VAL A 111 -6.30 4.80 -4.22
N VAL A 112 -5.48 3.77 -4.43
CA VAL A 112 -4.27 3.87 -5.25
C VAL A 112 -4.63 4.10 -6.72
N GLY A 113 -5.65 3.42 -7.24
CA GLY A 113 -6.17 3.66 -8.60
C GLY A 113 -6.57 5.12 -8.80
N TYR A 114 -7.26 5.72 -7.83
CA TYR A 114 -7.59 7.14 -7.87
C TYR A 114 -6.36 8.05 -7.81
N GLN A 115 -5.37 7.73 -6.97
CA GLN A 115 -4.10 8.49 -6.88
C GLN A 115 -3.29 8.40 -8.18
N LEU A 116 -3.25 7.22 -8.82
CA LEU A 116 -2.63 7.04 -10.14
C LEU A 116 -3.23 7.99 -11.17
N MET A 117 -4.55 8.09 -11.23
CA MET A 117 -5.22 9.03 -12.14
C MET A 117 -4.91 10.49 -11.81
N GLN A 118 -4.79 10.85 -10.53
CA GLN A 118 -4.35 12.20 -10.11
C GLN A 118 -2.90 12.50 -10.52
N ALA A 119 -2.04 11.46 -10.60
CA ALA A 119 -0.67 11.56 -11.10
C ALA A 119 -0.55 11.51 -12.63
N GLY A 120 -1.68 11.52 -13.35
CA GLY A 120 -1.70 11.51 -14.81
C GLY A 120 -1.59 10.12 -15.45
N VAL A 121 -1.67 9.05 -14.66
CA VAL A 121 -1.67 7.67 -15.17
C VAL A 121 -3.09 7.31 -15.63
N LYS A 122 -3.20 6.70 -16.80
CA LYS A 122 -4.48 6.18 -17.28
C LYS A 122 -4.79 4.85 -16.58
N LEU A 123 -5.83 4.82 -15.77
CA LEU A 123 -6.37 3.59 -15.20
C LEU A 123 -7.32 2.96 -16.23
N GLU A 124 -6.89 1.89 -16.88
CA GLU A 124 -7.65 1.24 -17.96
C GLU A 124 -8.85 0.49 -17.41
N ALA A 125 -8.68 -0.20 -16.30
CA ALA A 125 -9.74 -0.93 -15.60
C ALA A 125 -9.34 -1.28 -14.18
N ILE A 126 -10.35 -1.63 -13.38
CA ILE A 126 -10.18 -2.39 -12.13
C ILE A 126 -10.82 -3.76 -12.32
N ILE A 127 -10.10 -4.82 -12.04
CA ILE A 127 -10.60 -6.20 -12.06
C ILE A 127 -10.65 -6.77 -10.65
N ASP A 128 -11.60 -7.64 -10.39
CA ASP A 128 -11.71 -8.35 -9.11
C ASP A 128 -12.35 -9.71 -9.31
N ALA A 129 -11.80 -10.74 -8.67
CA ALA A 129 -12.36 -12.09 -8.70
C ALA A 129 -13.73 -12.17 -8.00
N ALA A 130 -14.00 -11.28 -7.05
CA ALA A 130 -15.29 -11.20 -6.38
C ALA A 130 -16.39 -10.67 -7.32
N PRO A 131 -17.65 -11.10 -7.13
CA PRO A 131 -18.78 -10.63 -7.95
C PRO A 131 -19.26 -9.21 -7.59
N ARG A 132 -18.60 -8.55 -6.62
CA ARG A 132 -18.91 -7.20 -6.18
C ARG A 132 -17.64 -6.48 -5.75
N VAL A 133 -17.67 -5.16 -5.81
CA VAL A 133 -16.57 -4.31 -5.31
C VAL A 133 -16.37 -4.54 -3.81
N GLY A 134 -15.12 -4.82 -3.42
CA GLY A 134 -14.76 -5.15 -2.03
C GLY A 134 -14.54 -3.94 -1.13
N GLY A 135 -14.21 -2.78 -1.71
CA GLY A 135 -13.95 -1.56 -0.97
C GLY A 135 -15.19 -0.70 -0.70
N TYR A 136 -14.99 0.39 0.04
CA TYR A 136 -16.10 1.31 0.37
C TYR A 136 -16.68 1.99 -0.87
N GLY A 137 -18.01 2.10 -0.91
CA GLY A 137 -18.74 2.68 -2.03
C GLY A 137 -18.32 4.11 -2.38
N VAL A 138 -17.87 4.90 -1.41
CA VAL A 138 -17.36 6.26 -1.65
C VAL A 138 -16.10 6.26 -2.53
N HIS A 139 -15.21 5.29 -2.35
CA HIS A 139 -14.00 5.17 -3.19
C HIS A 139 -14.34 4.61 -4.57
N ALA A 140 -15.18 3.58 -4.63
CA ALA A 140 -15.67 3.02 -5.89
C ALA A 140 -16.38 4.08 -6.75
N ALA A 141 -17.26 4.89 -6.14
CA ALA A 141 -17.96 5.96 -6.82
C ALA A 141 -17.02 7.06 -7.38
N LYS A 142 -15.91 7.35 -6.69
CA LYS A 142 -14.90 8.31 -7.22
C LYS A 142 -14.28 7.79 -8.51
N VAL A 143 -13.87 6.54 -8.52
CA VAL A 143 -13.23 5.89 -9.68
C VAL A 143 -14.23 5.74 -10.83
N ALA A 144 -15.45 5.28 -10.53
CA ALA A 144 -16.51 5.10 -11.53
C ALA A 144 -16.88 6.43 -12.24
N ARG A 145 -16.97 7.54 -11.48
CA ARG A 145 -17.27 8.87 -12.08
C ARG A 145 -16.18 9.36 -13.04
N MET A 146 -14.96 8.83 -12.94
CA MET A 146 -13.89 9.11 -13.90
C MET A 146 -13.91 8.19 -15.13
N GLY A 147 -14.96 7.37 -15.28
CA GLY A 147 -15.17 6.52 -16.45
C GLY A 147 -14.37 5.23 -16.45
N VAL A 148 -13.77 4.84 -15.32
CA VAL A 148 -13.01 3.58 -15.22
C VAL A 148 -13.95 2.40 -15.14
N PRO A 149 -13.84 1.40 -16.05
CA PRO A 149 -14.64 0.19 -15.99
C PRO A 149 -14.21 -0.74 -14.86
N PHE A 150 -15.18 -1.47 -14.30
CA PHE A 150 -14.95 -2.55 -13.34
C PHE A 150 -15.31 -3.88 -13.99
N TYR A 151 -14.37 -4.81 -14.04
CA TYR A 151 -14.62 -6.19 -14.46
C TYR A 151 -14.59 -7.06 -13.21
N LEU A 152 -15.79 -7.36 -12.70
CA LEU A 152 -15.99 -8.22 -11.53
C LEU A 152 -16.13 -9.68 -11.98
N SER A 153 -15.88 -10.63 -11.09
CA SER A 153 -15.76 -12.05 -11.42
C SER A 153 -14.66 -12.33 -12.46
N HIS A 154 -13.63 -11.48 -12.51
CA HIS A 154 -12.46 -11.61 -13.37
C HIS A 154 -11.18 -11.55 -12.56
N THR A 155 -10.19 -12.32 -12.99
CA THR A 155 -8.84 -12.25 -12.42
C THR A 155 -7.80 -12.18 -13.53
N VAL A 156 -6.56 -11.83 -13.17
CA VAL A 156 -5.46 -11.85 -14.13
C VAL A 156 -5.02 -13.29 -14.37
N VAL A 157 -4.90 -13.67 -15.64
CA VAL A 157 -4.39 -14.97 -16.08
C VAL A 157 -2.89 -14.87 -16.34
N LYS A 158 -2.47 -13.83 -17.10
CA LYS A 158 -1.07 -13.59 -17.40
C LYS A 158 -0.80 -12.13 -17.71
N ALA A 159 0.42 -11.68 -17.45
CA ALA A 159 0.97 -10.47 -18.05
C ALA A 159 1.66 -10.80 -19.36
N GLU A 160 1.52 -9.92 -20.35
CA GLU A 160 2.15 -10.05 -21.65
C GLU A 160 3.28 -9.07 -21.81
N GLY A 161 4.37 -9.51 -22.42
CA GLY A 161 5.56 -8.69 -22.64
C GLY A 161 6.83 -9.53 -22.73
N THR A 162 7.94 -8.92 -23.09
CA THR A 162 9.28 -9.53 -23.10
C THR A 162 10.17 -8.86 -22.07
N ASP A 163 10.51 -7.60 -22.28
CA ASP A 163 11.37 -6.81 -21.39
C ASP A 163 10.59 -6.05 -20.31
N HIS A 164 9.33 -5.79 -20.56
CA HIS A 164 8.39 -5.14 -19.64
C HIS A 164 6.95 -5.53 -20.00
N VAL A 165 6.03 -5.28 -19.07
CA VAL A 165 4.61 -5.55 -19.29
C VAL A 165 4.03 -4.62 -20.36
N THR A 166 3.35 -5.20 -21.36
CA THR A 166 2.69 -4.47 -22.44
C THR A 166 1.18 -4.70 -22.46
N GLY A 167 0.73 -5.76 -21.81
CA GLY A 167 -0.67 -6.16 -21.73
C GLY A 167 -0.93 -7.17 -20.64
N ALA A 168 -2.19 -7.51 -20.45
CA ALA A 168 -2.62 -8.57 -19.56
C ALA A 168 -3.84 -9.30 -20.14
N VAL A 169 -3.92 -10.59 -19.85
CA VAL A 169 -5.11 -11.41 -20.11
C VAL A 169 -5.86 -11.60 -18.80
N ILE A 170 -7.16 -11.33 -18.83
CA ILE A 170 -8.05 -11.43 -17.66
C ILE A 170 -9.18 -12.41 -17.94
#